data_5a8ad2cf31e9f0b91dc6439ab0b24c0b
#
_entry.id   5a8ad2cf31e9f0b91dc6439ab0b24c0b
#
_cell.length_a   1.000
_cell.length_b   1.000
_cell.length_c   1.000
_cell.angle_alpha   90.00
_cell.angle_beta   90.00
_cell.angle_gamma   90.00
#
_symmetry.space_group_name_H-M   'P 1'
#
loop_
_entity.id
_entity.type
_entity.pdbx_description
1 polymer ?
#
loop_
_entity_poly.entity_id
_entity_poly.type
_entity_poly.pdbx_seq_one_letter_code
_entity_poly.pdbx_strand_id
1 'polypeptide(L)'
;MPGMLMDTGLGDLFEDNASTIRGIQEYIDRLRQGGCRQSIAWGKLGCIASVAANGTDVEIRHLQASTKDGSWSLSSKHTIKNVHGGSQLASVHWNNIGSEIAITDIYGRLAIWTVYVSLDRLNLLRQSQVTARDDLSMLAGLWWLNMNKPYALSKAAIKTDGVFKYPTNSLPPMGPLNPIQGRAACLGVTRHGVVKMWYSSDAQHIQKATAELESYTSMDDLITHAAYAPDRDRTAVLAVYTQSKQLRLYRISIDWKHPALPPNTNVSQLPLPVTIIVKRLKIEHYPGDGQDSATSFLTHLEVLSPFPGNNMQYHVVLGFFANTSQQQPVTTIKRWELRNIGTSLHPGFDQLAQRRNSTVTEKERHELISYPDVPLHKCALSVTQINASTMIGVTFTDGSFEIRDRMQFNTVHPTANNDKLLNMVHAGWHFPLLGPHVDIVLSPNYAAVALLTKEHDVNLVLMTHNDALEGTPEENPNILIAAATLAQQHACSSNNHSNNDDLAAVARQYNND
;
A
#
# COMPACT_ATOMS: atom_id res chain seq x y z
N MET A 1 -38.58 -55.62 5.75
CA MET A 1 -38.12 -54.34 5.17
C MET A 1 -37.35 -53.57 6.24
N PRO A 2 -36.03 -53.45 6.18
CA PRO A 2 -35.27 -52.61 7.09
C PRO A 2 -35.16 -51.19 6.51
N GLY A 3 -35.43 -50.21 7.38
CA GLY A 3 -35.39 -48.80 7.05
C GLY A 3 -33.99 -48.30 6.68
N MET A 4 -33.94 -47.58 5.58
CA MET A 4 -32.81 -46.74 5.19
C MET A 4 -32.71 -45.58 6.19
N LEU A 5 -31.65 -45.60 7.02
CA LEU A 5 -31.17 -44.43 7.71
C LEU A 5 -30.50 -43.52 6.65
N MET A 6 -31.14 -42.39 6.38
CA MET A 6 -30.48 -41.28 5.67
C MET A 6 -29.36 -40.77 6.57
N ASP A 7 -28.14 -41.02 6.16
CA ASP A 7 -26.93 -40.36 6.68
C ASP A 7 -27.01 -38.90 6.23
N THR A 8 -27.46 -38.05 7.14
CA THR A 8 -27.49 -36.59 6.90
C THR A 8 -26.06 -36.08 7.04
N GLY A 9 -25.49 -35.65 5.94
CA GLY A 9 -24.13 -35.07 5.84
C GLY A 9 -23.91 -33.80 6.66
N LEU A 10 -24.22 -33.84 7.94
CA LEU A 10 -23.90 -32.80 8.93
C LEU A 10 -22.46 -32.88 9.38
N GLY A 11 -21.75 -33.99 9.19
CA GLY A 11 -20.35 -34.17 9.54
C GLY A 11 -19.42 -33.29 8.68
N ASP A 12 -19.65 -33.28 7.37
CA ASP A 12 -18.80 -32.54 6.41
C ASP A 12 -18.88 -31.01 6.60
N LEU A 13 -20.06 -30.50 6.99
CA LEU A 13 -20.25 -29.07 7.26
C LEU A 13 -19.47 -28.59 8.51
N PHE A 14 -19.25 -29.45 9.50
CA PHE A 14 -18.51 -29.11 10.71
C PHE A 14 -17.00 -29.24 10.50
N GLU A 15 -16.52 -30.17 9.69
CA GLU A 15 -15.10 -30.28 9.36
C GLU A 15 -14.63 -29.12 8.48
N ASP A 16 -15.40 -28.71 7.49
CA ASP A 16 -15.10 -27.56 6.65
C ASP A 16 -15.09 -26.24 7.45
N ASN A 17 -16.05 -26.03 8.34
CA ASN A 17 -16.07 -24.85 9.20
C ASN A 17 -14.91 -24.83 10.18
N ALA A 18 -14.54 -25.95 10.80
CA ALA A 18 -13.42 -26.02 11.74
C ALA A 18 -12.08 -25.75 11.04
N SER A 19 -11.86 -26.29 9.85
CA SER A 19 -10.66 -26.04 9.04
C SER A 19 -10.56 -24.59 8.57
N THR A 20 -11.70 -24.00 8.20
CA THR A 20 -11.79 -22.58 7.80
C THR A 20 -11.52 -21.65 8.97
N ILE A 21 -12.12 -21.90 10.14
CA ILE A 21 -11.88 -21.10 11.37
C ILE A 21 -10.41 -21.18 11.78
N ARG A 22 -9.80 -22.36 11.76
CA ARG A 22 -8.39 -22.54 12.07
C ARG A 22 -7.48 -21.79 11.10
N GLY A 23 -7.76 -21.83 9.82
CA GLY A 23 -7.03 -21.10 8.79
C GLY A 23 -7.11 -19.58 9.00
N ILE A 24 -8.27 -19.04 9.35
CA ILE A 24 -8.45 -17.62 9.69
C ILE A 24 -7.64 -17.25 10.92
N GLN A 25 -7.66 -18.07 11.97
CA GLN A 25 -6.90 -17.79 13.19
C GLN A 25 -5.39 -17.76 12.92
N GLU A 26 -4.85 -18.72 12.18
CA GLU A 26 -3.43 -18.75 11.77
C GLU A 26 -3.05 -17.50 10.95
N TYR A 27 -3.96 -17.03 10.09
CA TYR A 27 -3.75 -15.81 9.31
C TYR A 27 -3.71 -14.57 10.21
N ILE A 28 -4.67 -14.44 11.14
CA ILE A 28 -4.73 -13.34 12.11
C ILE A 28 -3.48 -13.32 12.99
N ASP A 29 -3.01 -14.47 13.46
CA ASP A 29 -1.79 -14.58 14.26
C ASP A 29 -0.56 -14.14 13.46
N ARG A 30 -0.51 -14.42 12.16
CA ARG A 30 0.52 -13.92 11.25
C ARG A 30 0.47 -12.40 11.12
N LEU A 31 -0.72 -11.81 10.96
CA LEU A 31 -0.89 -10.36 10.92
C LEU A 31 -0.45 -9.69 12.22
N ARG A 32 -0.80 -10.28 13.36
CA ARG A 32 -0.39 -9.81 14.70
C ARG A 32 1.12 -9.80 14.88
N GLN A 33 1.83 -10.81 14.36
CA GLN A 33 3.30 -10.85 14.42
C GLN A 33 3.94 -9.69 13.66
N GLY A 34 3.22 -9.11 12.69
CA GLY A 34 3.68 -7.99 11.88
C GLY A 34 4.89 -8.35 11.01
N GLY A 35 5.69 -7.34 10.72
CA GLY A 35 6.77 -7.40 9.75
C GLY A 35 6.28 -7.00 8.36
N CYS A 36 7.22 -6.65 7.49
CA CYS A 36 6.91 -6.35 6.09
C CYS A 36 6.69 -7.67 5.35
N ARG A 37 5.44 -8.11 5.29
CA ARG A 37 5.02 -9.39 4.69
C ARG A 37 4.00 -9.11 3.59
N GLN A 38 4.47 -8.92 2.39
CA GLN A 38 3.66 -8.78 1.19
C GLN A 38 4.06 -9.88 0.22
N SER A 39 3.24 -10.91 0.10
CA SER A 39 3.56 -12.09 -0.71
C SER A 39 3.20 -11.93 -2.18
N ILE A 40 2.42 -10.92 -2.54
CA ILE A 40 2.03 -10.61 -3.91
C ILE A 40 2.08 -9.11 -4.16
N ALA A 41 2.54 -8.69 -5.34
CA ALA A 41 2.60 -7.29 -5.74
C ALA A 41 2.27 -7.14 -7.23
N TRP A 42 1.50 -6.10 -7.59
CA TRP A 42 1.18 -5.77 -8.98
C TRP A 42 1.82 -4.45 -9.37
N GLY A 43 2.76 -4.51 -10.30
CA GLY A 43 3.50 -3.35 -10.77
C GLY A 43 2.72 -2.52 -11.77
N LYS A 44 3.02 -1.24 -11.81
CA LYS A 44 2.36 -0.26 -12.69
C LYS A 44 2.48 -0.59 -14.19
N LEU A 45 3.51 -1.34 -14.61
CA LEU A 45 3.68 -1.82 -15.98
C LEU A 45 2.88 -3.11 -16.28
N GLY A 46 2.11 -3.64 -15.33
CA GLY A 46 1.25 -4.80 -15.52
C GLY A 46 1.82 -6.14 -15.01
N CYS A 47 3.07 -6.16 -14.52
CA CYS A 47 3.66 -7.37 -13.93
C CYS A 47 3.08 -7.67 -12.54
N ILE A 48 2.66 -8.91 -12.34
CA ILE A 48 2.26 -9.47 -11.04
C ILE A 48 3.41 -10.36 -10.56
N ALA A 49 3.95 -10.07 -9.39
CA ALA A 49 4.98 -10.88 -8.75
C ALA A 49 4.41 -11.53 -7.50
N SER A 50 4.63 -12.80 -7.29
CA SER A 50 4.21 -13.54 -6.09
C SER A 50 5.32 -14.42 -5.55
N VAL A 51 5.36 -14.61 -4.25
CA VAL A 51 6.25 -15.58 -3.61
C VAL A 51 5.72 -16.98 -3.91
N ALA A 52 6.58 -17.84 -4.46
CA ALA A 52 6.24 -19.22 -4.81
C ALA A 52 6.01 -20.09 -3.55
N ALA A 53 5.38 -21.25 -3.72
CA ALA A 53 5.06 -22.19 -2.64
C ALA A 53 6.27 -22.66 -1.83
N ASN A 54 7.46 -22.70 -2.44
CA ASN A 54 8.70 -23.07 -1.73
C ASN A 54 9.24 -21.95 -0.82
N GLY A 55 8.66 -20.74 -0.88
CA GLY A 55 9.06 -19.59 -0.08
C GLY A 55 10.40 -18.95 -0.44
N THR A 56 11.12 -19.45 -1.46
CA THR A 56 12.46 -18.98 -1.86
C THR A 56 12.54 -18.40 -3.26
N ASP A 57 11.52 -18.68 -4.05
CA ASP A 57 11.42 -18.26 -5.45
C ASP A 57 10.32 -17.21 -5.62
N VAL A 58 10.39 -16.45 -6.73
CA VAL A 58 9.35 -15.49 -7.11
C VAL A 58 8.79 -15.88 -8.48
N GLU A 59 7.47 -15.95 -8.59
CA GLU A 59 6.75 -16.17 -9.83
C GLU A 59 6.25 -14.85 -10.40
N ILE A 60 6.43 -14.67 -11.71
CA ILE A 60 6.00 -13.47 -12.44
C ILE A 60 4.94 -13.87 -13.45
N ARG A 61 3.87 -13.08 -13.50
CA ARG A 61 2.79 -13.17 -14.50
C ARG A 61 2.36 -11.78 -14.95
N HIS A 62 1.60 -11.71 -16.01
CA HIS A 62 0.93 -10.51 -16.48
C HIS A 62 -0.40 -10.88 -17.14
N LEU A 63 -1.26 -9.90 -17.33
CA LEU A 63 -2.49 -10.08 -18.09
C LEU A 63 -2.15 -10.18 -19.57
N GLN A 64 -2.82 -11.09 -20.27
CA GLN A 64 -2.72 -11.25 -21.72
C GLN A 64 -4.08 -11.54 -22.34
N ALA A 65 -4.34 -10.94 -23.48
CA ALA A 65 -5.52 -11.24 -24.29
C ALA A 65 -5.25 -12.46 -25.17
N SER A 66 -6.22 -13.35 -25.23
CA SER A 66 -6.22 -14.48 -26.17
C SER A 66 -6.39 -13.98 -27.60
N THR A 67 -5.55 -14.45 -28.51
CA THR A 67 -5.65 -14.10 -29.92
C THR A 67 -6.83 -14.76 -30.63
N LYS A 68 -7.48 -15.75 -30.00
CA LYS A 68 -8.58 -16.53 -30.59
C LYS A 68 -9.93 -15.87 -30.37
N ASP A 69 -10.20 -15.45 -29.14
CA ASP A 69 -11.52 -14.99 -28.69
C ASP A 69 -11.46 -13.63 -27.96
N GLY A 70 -10.25 -13.07 -27.79
CA GLY A 70 -10.05 -11.82 -27.07
C GLY A 70 -10.28 -11.92 -25.55
N SER A 71 -10.47 -13.12 -25.00
CA SER A 71 -10.60 -13.32 -23.56
C SER A 71 -9.29 -12.97 -22.82
N TRP A 72 -9.40 -12.45 -21.62
CA TRP A 72 -8.24 -12.07 -20.81
C TRP A 72 -7.94 -13.14 -19.77
N SER A 73 -6.68 -13.48 -19.62
CA SER A 73 -6.18 -14.45 -18.65
C SER A 73 -4.79 -14.08 -18.16
N LEU A 74 -4.34 -14.75 -17.09
CA LEU A 74 -2.96 -14.65 -16.64
C LEU A 74 -2.04 -15.42 -17.58
N SER A 75 -0.87 -14.84 -17.88
CA SER A 75 0.20 -15.51 -18.63
C SER A 75 0.71 -16.76 -17.92
N SER A 76 1.49 -17.58 -18.61
CA SER A 76 2.26 -18.65 -17.99
C SER A 76 3.20 -18.10 -16.90
N LYS A 77 3.51 -18.93 -15.90
CA LYS A 77 4.42 -18.60 -14.80
C LYS A 77 5.86 -18.50 -15.32
N HIS A 78 6.53 -17.39 -15.00
CA HIS A 78 7.98 -17.28 -15.12
C HIS A 78 8.58 -17.24 -13.72
N THR A 79 9.53 -18.13 -13.40
CA THR A 79 10.06 -18.29 -12.05
C THR A 79 11.48 -17.77 -11.92
N ILE A 80 11.71 -16.87 -10.97
CA ILE A 80 13.03 -16.43 -10.54
C ILE A 80 13.44 -17.28 -9.36
N LYS A 81 14.44 -18.14 -9.56
CA LYS A 81 14.87 -19.14 -8.56
C LYS A 81 15.88 -18.58 -7.57
N ASN A 82 15.77 -19.02 -6.32
CA ASN A 82 16.77 -18.82 -5.28
C ASN A 82 17.25 -17.37 -5.11
N VAL A 83 16.31 -16.44 -5.04
CA VAL A 83 16.60 -14.98 -5.04
C VAL A 83 17.64 -14.59 -3.97
N HIS A 84 17.58 -15.18 -2.78
CA HIS A 84 18.50 -14.94 -1.66
C HIS A 84 19.29 -16.19 -1.26
N GLY A 85 19.66 -17.03 -2.24
CA GLY A 85 20.44 -18.25 -1.97
C GLY A 85 19.70 -19.28 -1.13
N GLY A 86 18.37 -19.41 -1.33
CA GLY A 86 17.53 -20.37 -0.60
C GLY A 86 17.00 -19.86 0.74
N SER A 87 17.22 -18.59 1.09
CA SER A 87 16.57 -17.97 2.25
C SER A 87 15.09 -17.72 1.99
N GLN A 88 14.27 -17.87 3.02
CA GLN A 88 12.85 -17.60 2.96
C GLN A 88 12.58 -16.12 2.67
N LEU A 89 11.77 -15.86 1.67
CA LEU A 89 11.36 -14.52 1.28
C LEU A 89 10.31 -13.97 2.26
N ALA A 90 10.40 -12.68 2.52
CA ALA A 90 9.46 -11.96 3.38
C ALA A 90 8.48 -11.12 2.57
N SER A 91 8.97 -10.39 1.55
CA SER A 91 8.10 -9.50 0.78
C SER A 91 8.61 -9.21 -0.63
N VAL A 92 7.67 -8.80 -1.48
CA VAL A 92 7.87 -8.32 -2.85
C VAL A 92 7.20 -6.97 -3.03
N HIS A 93 7.93 -5.97 -3.57
CA HIS A 93 7.40 -4.61 -3.75
C HIS A 93 7.89 -3.99 -5.05
N TRP A 94 6.97 -3.63 -5.95
CA TRP A 94 7.29 -2.86 -7.14
C TRP A 94 7.56 -1.39 -6.81
N ASN A 95 8.49 -0.77 -7.52
CA ASN A 95 8.67 0.67 -7.47
C ASN A 95 7.48 1.41 -8.11
N ASN A 96 7.40 2.72 -7.89
CA ASN A 96 6.27 3.55 -8.31
C ASN A 96 6.05 3.64 -9.84
N ILE A 97 7.01 3.20 -10.64
CA ILE A 97 6.88 3.10 -12.10
C ILE A 97 6.71 1.66 -12.59
N GLY A 98 6.84 0.66 -11.71
CA GLY A 98 6.67 -0.76 -12.04
C GLY A 98 7.83 -1.39 -12.81
N SER A 99 8.97 -0.69 -12.95
CA SER A 99 10.14 -1.19 -13.70
C SER A 99 11.13 -1.97 -12.84
N GLU A 100 11.10 -1.82 -11.54
CA GLU A 100 11.98 -2.51 -10.60
C GLU A 100 11.19 -3.08 -9.43
N ILE A 101 11.57 -4.27 -9.00
CA ILE A 101 10.98 -4.94 -7.84
C ILE A 101 12.04 -5.16 -6.76
N ALA A 102 11.71 -4.77 -5.55
CA ALA A 102 12.47 -5.10 -4.34
C ALA A 102 11.95 -6.41 -3.77
N ILE A 103 12.83 -7.37 -3.59
CA ILE A 103 12.54 -8.65 -2.97
C ILE A 103 13.35 -8.73 -1.68
N THR A 104 12.68 -8.95 -0.55
CA THR A 104 13.33 -9.04 0.75
C THR A 104 13.18 -10.43 1.35
N ASP A 105 14.14 -10.82 2.19
CA ASP A 105 14.06 -12.05 2.96
C ASP A 105 13.79 -11.78 4.45
N ILE A 106 13.63 -12.86 5.22
CA ILE A 106 13.38 -12.80 6.67
C ILE A 106 14.52 -12.16 7.47
N TYR A 107 15.71 -12.00 6.88
CA TYR A 107 16.87 -11.34 7.48
C TYR A 107 17.00 -9.86 7.04
N GLY A 108 16.03 -9.33 6.30
CA GLY A 108 16.05 -7.94 5.81
C GLY A 108 17.09 -7.66 4.73
N ARG A 109 17.59 -8.70 4.05
CA ARG A 109 18.43 -8.54 2.86
C ARG A 109 17.55 -8.16 1.68
N LEU A 110 18.06 -7.33 0.79
CA LEU A 110 17.30 -6.82 -0.34
C LEU A 110 17.98 -7.18 -1.66
N ALA A 111 17.18 -7.64 -2.62
CA ALA A 111 17.57 -7.79 -4.02
C ALA A 111 16.63 -6.96 -4.90
N ILE A 112 17.19 -6.25 -5.87
CA ILE A 112 16.43 -5.46 -6.85
C ILE A 112 16.56 -6.13 -8.21
N TRP A 113 15.41 -6.45 -8.79
CA TRP A 113 15.27 -7.00 -10.13
C TRP A 113 14.60 -5.97 -11.02
N THR A 114 15.00 -5.87 -12.28
CA THR A 114 14.43 -4.94 -13.26
C THR A 114 13.80 -5.67 -14.43
N VAL A 115 12.72 -5.11 -14.96
CA VAL A 115 12.14 -5.53 -16.23
C VAL A 115 13.09 -5.07 -17.34
N TYR A 116 13.58 -6.00 -18.16
CA TYR A 116 14.60 -5.69 -19.16
C TYR A 116 14.06 -5.62 -20.59
N VAL A 117 13.42 -6.68 -21.07
CA VAL A 117 12.97 -6.78 -22.47
C VAL A 117 11.48 -7.03 -22.58
N SER A 118 10.92 -7.81 -21.67
CA SER A 118 9.51 -8.20 -21.65
C SER A 118 9.04 -8.38 -20.20
N LEU A 119 7.73 -8.33 -20.00
CA LEU A 119 7.12 -8.35 -18.66
C LEU A 119 7.37 -9.66 -17.90
N ASP A 120 7.70 -10.74 -18.58
CA ASP A 120 8.03 -12.05 -18.03
C ASP A 120 9.54 -12.26 -17.81
N ARG A 121 10.38 -11.30 -18.18
CA ARG A 121 11.83 -11.38 -18.05
C ARG A 121 12.38 -10.30 -17.14
N LEU A 122 12.77 -10.72 -15.95
CA LEU A 122 13.45 -9.88 -14.98
C LEU A 122 14.92 -10.27 -14.87
N ASN A 123 15.78 -9.29 -14.78
CA ASN A 123 17.19 -9.46 -14.54
C ASN A 123 17.55 -8.93 -13.14
N LEU A 124 18.39 -9.68 -12.44
CA LEU A 124 18.98 -9.21 -11.19
C LEU A 124 19.79 -7.95 -11.48
N LEU A 125 19.33 -6.84 -10.96
CA LEU A 125 20.04 -5.58 -11.09
C LEU A 125 21.10 -5.45 -9.99
N ARG A 126 20.69 -5.69 -8.75
CA ARG A 126 21.54 -5.50 -7.59
C ARG A 126 21.08 -6.30 -6.38
N GLN A 127 22.03 -6.63 -5.54
CA GLN A 127 21.79 -7.27 -4.27
C GLN A 127 22.47 -6.48 -3.14
N SER A 128 21.83 -6.36 -1.98
CA SER A 128 22.45 -5.72 -0.84
C SER A 128 23.64 -6.55 -0.36
N GLN A 129 24.80 -5.90 -0.24
CA GLN A 129 25.97 -6.53 0.38
C GLN A 129 25.79 -6.50 1.90
N VAL A 130 25.97 -7.66 2.54
CA VAL A 130 25.93 -7.82 3.99
C VAL A 130 27.30 -7.52 4.57
N THR A 131 27.36 -6.61 5.52
CA THR A 131 28.58 -6.29 6.27
C THR A 131 28.50 -6.84 7.69
N ALA A 132 29.62 -7.01 8.38
CA ALA A 132 29.66 -7.51 9.75
C ALA A 132 28.91 -6.65 10.79
N ARG A 133 28.57 -5.40 10.43
CA ARG A 133 27.82 -4.46 11.28
C ARG A 133 26.34 -4.37 10.90
N ASP A 134 25.88 -5.18 9.95
CA ASP A 134 24.48 -5.14 9.52
C ASP A 134 23.56 -5.74 10.58
N ASP A 135 22.47 -5.02 10.84
CA ASP A 135 21.33 -5.56 11.55
C ASP A 135 20.59 -6.52 10.61
N LEU A 136 20.83 -7.81 10.77
CA LEU A 136 20.15 -8.87 10.04
C LEU A 136 18.81 -9.18 10.70
N SER A 137 17.87 -8.26 10.56
CA SER A 137 16.53 -8.35 11.11
C SER A 137 15.51 -8.11 10.03
N MET A 138 14.42 -8.87 10.07
CA MET A 138 13.27 -8.65 9.17
C MET A 138 12.86 -7.19 9.17
N LEU A 139 12.49 -6.70 8.00
CA LEU A 139 11.92 -5.36 7.88
C LEU A 139 10.50 -5.35 8.48
N ALA A 140 10.18 -4.30 9.19
CA ALA A 140 8.82 -4.01 9.65
C ALA A 140 8.02 -3.23 8.60
N GLY A 141 8.70 -2.48 7.73
CA GLY A 141 8.11 -1.75 6.61
C GLY A 141 9.14 -1.45 5.53
N LEU A 142 8.67 -1.37 4.29
CA LEU A 142 9.45 -0.99 3.11
C LEU A 142 8.65 0.03 2.28
N TRP A 143 9.32 1.05 1.77
CA TRP A 143 8.71 2.07 0.95
C TRP A 143 9.67 2.58 -0.13
N TRP A 144 9.20 2.64 -1.39
CA TRP A 144 9.92 3.21 -2.50
C TRP A 144 9.81 4.75 -2.50
N LEU A 145 10.92 5.44 -2.62
CA LEU A 145 10.93 6.89 -2.75
C LEU A 145 10.19 7.32 -4.01
N ASN A 146 9.44 8.41 -3.90
CA ASN A 146 8.77 8.99 -5.05
C ASN A 146 9.79 9.55 -6.05
N MET A 147 9.46 9.44 -7.32
CA MET A 147 10.20 10.12 -8.36
C MET A 147 9.70 11.56 -8.50
N ASN A 148 10.54 12.44 -9.03
CA ASN A 148 10.18 13.84 -9.30
C ASN A 148 9.25 13.93 -10.54
N LYS A 149 8.13 13.25 -10.49
CA LYS A 149 7.08 13.27 -11.52
C LYS A 149 5.73 13.55 -10.89
N PRO A 150 4.93 14.46 -11.46
CA PRO A 150 3.57 14.68 -10.99
C PRO A 150 2.72 13.41 -11.20
N TYR A 151 1.73 13.23 -10.35
CA TYR A 151 0.75 12.17 -10.44
C TYR A 151 -0.60 12.72 -10.92
N ALA A 152 -1.15 12.15 -11.98
CA ALA A 152 -2.48 12.52 -12.46
C ALA A 152 -3.57 11.80 -11.65
N LEU A 153 -4.52 12.57 -11.16
CA LEU A 153 -5.69 12.08 -10.46
C LEU A 153 -6.95 12.51 -11.21
N SER A 154 -7.89 11.59 -11.36
CA SER A 154 -9.19 11.93 -11.96
C SER A 154 -9.97 12.88 -11.06
N LYS A 155 -10.55 13.93 -11.63
CA LYS A 155 -11.62 14.69 -11.01
C LYS A 155 -12.96 14.09 -11.40
N ALA A 156 -14.01 14.49 -10.70
CA ALA A 156 -15.35 14.09 -11.09
C ALA A 156 -15.60 14.38 -12.58
N ALA A 157 -16.03 13.37 -13.32
CA ALA A 157 -16.54 13.58 -14.68
C ALA A 157 -17.88 14.30 -14.61
N ILE A 158 -18.04 15.34 -15.42
CA ILE A 158 -19.25 16.17 -15.45
C ILE A 158 -19.84 16.06 -16.85
N LYS A 159 -21.13 15.75 -16.92
CA LYS A 159 -21.89 15.73 -18.17
C LYS A 159 -22.26 17.16 -18.59
N THR A 160 -21.85 17.56 -19.78
CA THR A 160 -22.17 18.85 -20.37
C THR A 160 -22.64 18.59 -21.80
N ASP A 161 -23.84 19.09 -22.16
CA ASP A 161 -24.44 18.89 -23.48
C ASP A 161 -24.49 17.40 -23.91
N GLY A 162 -24.81 16.51 -22.99
CA GLY A 162 -24.92 15.08 -23.23
C GLY A 162 -23.58 14.32 -23.26
N VAL A 163 -22.43 15.02 -23.17
CA VAL A 163 -21.09 14.42 -23.25
C VAL A 163 -20.37 14.54 -21.89
N PHE A 164 -19.73 13.47 -21.45
CA PHE A 164 -18.89 13.49 -20.26
C PHE A 164 -17.52 14.10 -20.58
N LYS A 165 -17.10 15.05 -19.73
CA LYS A 165 -15.75 15.60 -19.72
C LYS A 165 -14.97 14.99 -18.56
N TYR A 166 -13.72 14.54 -18.81
CA TYR A 166 -12.85 13.86 -17.86
C TYR A 166 -11.68 14.75 -17.44
N PRO A 167 -11.89 15.71 -16.54
CA PRO A 167 -10.81 16.56 -16.09
C PRO A 167 -9.86 15.75 -15.19
N THR A 168 -8.57 15.96 -15.37
CA THR A 168 -7.52 15.43 -14.48
C THR A 168 -6.93 16.55 -13.62
N ASN A 169 -6.48 16.21 -12.44
CA ASN A 169 -5.69 17.07 -11.56
C ASN A 169 -4.27 16.54 -11.49
N SER A 170 -3.30 17.41 -11.60
CA SER A 170 -1.90 17.03 -11.43
C SER A 170 -1.47 17.31 -10.00
N LEU A 171 -1.13 16.26 -9.26
CA LEU A 171 -0.56 16.37 -7.93
C LEU A 171 0.96 16.48 -8.03
N PRO A 172 1.57 17.45 -7.34
CA PRO A 172 3.02 17.53 -7.27
C PRO A 172 3.60 16.30 -6.58
N PRO A 173 4.83 15.89 -6.90
CA PRO A 173 5.49 14.82 -6.18
C PRO A 173 5.74 15.22 -4.72
N MET A 174 5.46 14.31 -3.79
CA MET A 174 5.63 14.51 -2.35
C MET A 174 6.67 13.55 -1.81
N GLY A 175 7.20 13.88 -0.64
CA GLY A 175 8.15 13.08 0.12
C GLY A 175 9.60 13.32 -0.27
N PRO A 176 10.53 12.61 0.35
CA PRO A 176 11.92 12.62 -0.07
C PRO A 176 11.99 12.02 -1.48
N LEU A 177 12.48 12.82 -2.41
CA LEU A 177 12.57 12.45 -3.82
C LEU A 177 13.94 11.90 -4.13
N ASN A 178 14.00 10.93 -5.03
CA ASN A 178 15.27 10.53 -5.62
C ASN A 178 15.70 11.58 -6.65
N PRO A 179 16.85 12.26 -6.47
CA PRO A 179 17.31 13.28 -7.40
C PRO A 179 17.82 12.69 -8.73
N ILE A 180 18.16 11.40 -8.75
CA ILE A 180 18.72 10.74 -9.92
C ILE A 180 17.59 10.17 -10.76
N GLN A 181 17.38 10.75 -11.94
CA GLN A 181 16.38 10.26 -12.86
C GLN A 181 16.70 8.83 -13.34
N GLY A 182 15.66 8.00 -13.42
CA GLY A 182 15.77 6.63 -13.91
C GLY A 182 16.39 5.63 -12.92
N ARG A 183 16.70 6.05 -11.69
CA ARG A 183 17.20 5.16 -10.63
C ARG A 183 16.26 5.15 -9.45
N ALA A 184 16.00 3.96 -8.93
CA ALA A 184 15.13 3.82 -7.78
C ALA A 184 15.93 3.86 -6.46
N ALA A 185 15.24 4.26 -5.40
CA ALA A 185 15.72 4.17 -4.04
C ALA A 185 14.56 3.77 -3.13
N CYS A 186 14.83 2.95 -2.12
CA CYS A 186 13.83 2.55 -1.15
C CYS A 186 14.35 2.67 0.30
N LEU A 187 13.41 2.97 1.19
CA LEU A 187 13.59 2.99 2.64
C LEU A 187 12.98 1.75 3.25
N GLY A 188 13.67 1.13 4.18
CA GLY A 188 13.13 0.10 5.04
C GLY A 188 13.43 0.41 6.50
N VAL A 189 12.60 -0.07 7.40
CA VAL A 189 12.87 -0.06 8.84
C VAL A 189 12.86 -1.48 9.36
N THR A 190 13.90 -1.86 10.11
CA THR A 190 14.00 -3.18 10.73
C THR A 190 13.15 -3.25 11.99
N ARG A 191 12.85 -4.46 12.45
CA ARG A 191 12.16 -4.67 13.74
C ARG A 191 12.92 -4.10 14.93
N HIS A 192 14.22 -3.92 14.77
CA HIS A 192 15.09 -3.31 15.80
C HIS A 192 15.22 -1.79 15.69
N GLY A 193 14.48 -1.12 14.81
CA GLY A 193 14.47 0.34 14.70
C GLY A 193 15.62 0.93 13.89
N VAL A 194 16.31 0.14 13.06
CA VAL A 194 17.30 0.64 12.12
C VAL A 194 16.62 0.99 10.80
N VAL A 195 16.67 2.25 10.41
CA VAL A 195 16.25 2.71 9.09
C VAL A 195 17.39 2.44 8.10
N LYS A 196 17.08 1.71 7.04
CA LYS A 196 18.00 1.40 5.94
C LYS A 196 17.49 2.06 4.68
N MET A 197 18.37 2.67 3.91
CA MET A 197 18.08 3.17 2.59
C MET A 197 18.99 2.48 1.59
N TRP A 198 18.39 1.87 0.58
CA TRP A 198 19.11 1.32 -0.55
C TRP A 198 18.90 2.24 -1.76
N TYR A 199 19.99 2.65 -2.38
CA TYR A 199 19.96 3.56 -3.50
C TYR A 199 21.06 3.24 -4.49
N SER A 200 20.85 3.61 -5.73
CA SER A 200 21.79 3.41 -6.80
C SER A 200 22.62 4.66 -7.02
N SER A 201 23.93 4.57 -6.82
CA SER A 201 24.86 5.64 -7.19
C SER A 201 25.33 5.52 -8.64
N ASP A 202 25.42 4.30 -9.14
CA ASP A 202 25.82 3.96 -10.51
C ASP A 202 24.94 2.83 -11.09
N ALA A 203 25.22 2.40 -12.31
CA ALA A 203 24.41 1.37 -12.97
C ALA A 203 24.58 -0.05 -12.37
N GLN A 204 25.63 -0.29 -11.59
CA GLN A 204 26.02 -1.63 -11.17
C GLN A 204 25.93 -1.89 -9.66
N HIS A 205 26.00 -0.84 -8.83
CA HIS A 205 26.11 -1.01 -7.39
C HIS A 205 24.93 -0.39 -6.65
N ILE A 206 24.42 -1.12 -5.67
CA ILE A 206 23.52 -0.59 -4.67
C ILE A 206 24.34 -0.11 -3.47
N GLN A 207 24.14 1.13 -3.09
CA GLN A 207 24.69 1.68 -1.87
C GLN A 207 23.66 1.61 -0.74
N LYS A 208 24.15 1.61 0.49
CA LYS A 208 23.32 1.56 1.68
C LYS A 208 23.68 2.69 2.63
N ALA A 209 22.69 3.45 3.07
CA ALA A 209 22.77 4.36 4.20
C ALA A 209 21.92 3.83 5.35
N THR A 210 22.34 4.06 6.59
CA THR A 210 21.61 3.63 7.78
C THR A 210 21.49 4.74 8.79
N ALA A 211 20.39 4.75 9.54
CA ALA A 211 20.18 5.60 10.69
C ALA A 211 19.36 4.84 11.74
N GLU A 212 19.56 5.11 13.01
CA GLU A 212 18.77 4.57 14.10
C GLU A 212 17.59 5.50 14.40
N LEU A 213 16.42 4.91 14.69
CA LEU A 213 15.25 5.68 15.13
C LEU A 213 15.49 6.27 16.50
N GLU A 214 16.09 5.48 17.39
CA GLU A 214 16.47 5.87 18.76
C GLU A 214 17.68 5.06 19.18
N SER A 215 18.45 5.58 20.16
CA SER A 215 19.53 4.80 20.76
C SER A 215 18.95 3.58 21.48
N TYR A 216 19.48 2.43 21.19
CA TYR A 216 19.01 1.14 21.65
C TYR A 216 19.20 0.97 23.15
N THR A 217 18.15 0.76 23.90
CA THR A 217 18.25 0.44 25.33
C THR A 217 17.48 -0.79 25.76
N SER A 218 16.59 -1.34 24.92
CA SER A 218 15.80 -2.50 25.31
C SER A 218 15.42 -3.37 24.10
N MET A 219 15.75 -4.65 24.12
CA MET A 219 15.29 -5.63 23.15
C MET A 219 13.77 -5.92 23.25
N ASP A 220 13.11 -5.43 24.31
CA ASP A 220 11.72 -5.72 24.60
C ASP A 220 10.75 -4.85 23.79
N ASP A 221 11.25 -3.83 23.09
CA ASP A 221 10.42 -2.89 22.32
C ASP A 221 10.57 -3.06 20.80
N LEU A 222 10.41 -4.28 20.33
CA LEU A 222 10.49 -4.61 18.91
C LEU A 222 9.34 -3.94 18.12
N ILE A 223 9.68 -3.38 16.97
CA ILE A 223 8.69 -2.87 16.02
C ILE A 223 7.98 -4.05 15.35
N THR A 224 6.67 -4.10 15.48
CA THR A 224 5.82 -5.09 14.84
C THR A 224 5.29 -4.59 13.50
N HIS A 225 4.81 -3.35 13.44
CA HIS A 225 4.25 -2.76 12.23
C HIS A 225 4.89 -1.40 11.96
N ALA A 226 5.05 -1.07 10.68
CA ALA A 226 5.55 0.23 10.25
C ALA A 226 4.91 0.65 8.92
N ALA A 227 4.58 1.92 8.82
CA ALA A 227 3.99 2.51 7.62
C ALA A 227 4.63 3.87 7.33
N TYR A 228 4.84 4.14 6.04
CA TYR A 228 5.42 5.38 5.55
C TYR A 228 4.38 6.18 4.77
N ALA A 229 4.45 7.50 4.88
CA ALA A 229 3.72 8.40 4.00
C ALA A 229 4.57 9.61 3.61
N PRO A 230 4.56 10.03 2.33
CA PRO A 230 5.26 11.23 1.90
C PRO A 230 4.60 12.50 2.43
N ASP A 231 5.41 13.54 2.69
CA ASP A 231 4.97 14.87 3.06
C ASP A 231 5.30 15.90 1.96
N ARG A 232 4.68 17.07 2.02
CA ARG A 232 4.85 18.16 1.04
C ARG A 232 6.22 18.83 1.12
N ASP A 233 6.84 18.82 2.30
CA ASP A 233 8.14 19.43 2.59
C ASP A 233 9.35 18.58 2.19
N ARG A 234 9.16 17.59 1.31
CA ARG A 234 10.16 16.60 0.88
C ARG A 234 10.66 15.70 2.02
N THR A 235 9.87 15.55 3.07
CA THR A 235 10.10 14.56 4.11
C THR A 235 9.11 13.42 4.01
N ALA A 236 9.27 12.39 4.83
CA ALA A 236 8.29 11.35 5.04
C ALA A 236 7.94 11.23 6.52
N VAL A 237 6.70 10.91 6.81
CA VAL A 237 6.28 10.47 8.13
C VAL A 237 6.38 8.95 8.17
N LEU A 238 7.04 8.42 9.20
CA LEU A 238 7.09 7.02 9.53
C LEU A 238 6.32 6.82 10.84
N ALA A 239 5.28 6.00 10.81
CA ALA A 239 4.61 5.48 11.99
C ALA A 239 5.12 4.08 12.27
N VAL A 240 5.46 3.77 13.51
CA VAL A 240 5.82 2.44 13.97
C VAL A 240 4.99 2.06 15.20
N TYR A 241 4.61 0.80 15.26
CA TYR A 241 3.93 0.22 16.40
C TYR A 241 4.81 -0.86 17.00
N THR A 242 4.98 -0.82 18.32
CA THR A 242 5.92 -1.68 19.03
C THR A 242 5.21 -2.82 19.75
N GLN A 243 5.98 -3.81 20.16
CA GLN A 243 5.48 -4.94 20.95
C GLN A 243 4.90 -4.50 22.30
N SER A 244 5.43 -3.41 22.88
CA SER A 244 4.88 -2.74 24.07
C SER A 244 3.57 -1.97 23.81
N LYS A 245 2.99 -2.10 22.60
CA LYS A 245 1.74 -1.45 22.17
C LYS A 245 1.86 0.09 22.07
N GLN A 246 3.04 0.62 21.88
CA GLN A 246 3.26 2.04 21.70
C GLN A 246 3.28 2.42 20.22
N LEU A 247 2.53 3.46 19.85
CA LEU A 247 2.60 4.11 18.56
C LEU A 247 3.61 5.26 18.65
N ARG A 248 4.66 5.20 17.81
CA ARG A 248 5.69 6.23 17.71
C ARG A 248 5.73 6.79 16.29
N LEU A 249 5.99 8.09 16.18
CA LEU A 249 6.03 8.80 14.92
C LEU A 249 7.38 9.49 14.73
N TYR A 250 7.89 9.37 13.51
CA TYR A 250 9.16 9.97 13.12
C TYR A 250 9.01 10.73 11.81
N ARG A 251 9.74 11.83 11.68
CA ARG A 251 9.94 12.51 10.41
C ARG A 251 11.29 12.11 9.86
N ILE A 252 11.31 11.66 8.61
CA ILE A 252 12.50 11.21 7.90
C ILE A 252 12.76 12.19 6.77
N SER A 253 13.97 12.74 6.72
CA SER A 253 14.49 13.50 5.60
C SER A 253 15.77 12.87 5.09
N ILE A 254 16.05 13.07 3.80
CA ILE A 254 17.21 12.52 3.12
C ILE A 254 18.02 13.69 2.60
N ASP A 255 19.24 13.80 3.09
CA ASP A 255 20.21 14.76 2.60
C ASP A 255 21.11 14.09 1.56
N TRP A 256 20.89 14.46 0.30
CA TRP A 256 21.72 14.06 -0.83
C TRP A 256 22.86 15.05 -0.98
N LYS A 257 24.03 14.68 -0.47
CA LYS A 257 25.22 15.54 -0.58
C LYS A 257 25.71 15.55 -2.01
N HIS A 258 25.28 16.54 -2.77
CA HIS A 258 25.85 16.80 -4.08
C HIS A 258 27.23 17.42 -3.89
N PRO A 259 28.33 16.76 -4.34
CA PRO A 259 29.63 17.43 -4.37
C PRO A 259 29.50 18.65 -5.27
N ALA A 260 30.17 19.74 -4.89
CA ALA A 260 30.33 20.90 -5.77
C ALA A 260 31.13 20.45 -7.01
N LEU A 261 30.44 20.19 -8.10
CA LEU A 261 31.03 19.66 -9.32
C LEU A 261 31.34 20.78 -10.30
N PRO A 262 32.46 20.70 -11.04
CA PRO A 262 32.71 21.58 -12.16
C PRO A 262 31.56 21.52 -13.18
N PRO A 263 31.23 22.64 -13.86
CA PRO A 263 30.28 22.62 -14.93
C PRO A 263 30.73 21.58 -15.99
N ASN A 264 29.79 20.73 -16.44
CA ASN A 264 29.97 19.61 -17.37
C ASN A 264 30.40 18.25 -16.77
N THR A 265 30.41 18.06 -15.46
CA THR A 265 30.62 16.73 -14.89
C THR A 265 29.36 15.90 -14.97
N ASN A 266 29.47 14.68 -15.49
CA ASN A 266 28.32 13.75 -15.56
C ASN A 266 27.99 13.22 -14.15
N VAL A 267 27.02 13.84 -13.49
CA VAL A 267 26.58 13.52 -12.11
C VAL A 267 26.14 12.06 -11.97
N SER A 268 25.78 11.42 -13.08
CA SER A 268 25.31 10.02 -13.07
C SER A 268 26.40 8.99 -12.74
N GLN A 269 27.66 9.38 -12.71
CA GLN A 269 28.79 8.45 -12.48
C GLN A 269 29.45 8.60 -11.10
N LEU A 270 29.07 9.60 -10.31
CA LEU A 270 29.67 9.83 -9.01
C LEU A 270 28.86 9.22 -7.87
N PRO A 271 29.53 8.58 -6.88
CA PRO A 271 28.83 8.14 -5.69
C PRO A 271 28.30 9.38 -4.94
N LEU A 272 26.98 9.42 -4.73
CA LEU A 272 26.36 10.46 -3.93
C LEU A 272 26.31 9.96 -2.48
N PRO A 273 27.06 10.55 -1.55
CA PRO A 273 26.91 10.24 -0.15
C PRO A 273 25.52 10.71 0.32
N VAL A 274 24.83 9.84 1.01
CA VAL A 274 23.48 10.10 1.52
C VAL A 274 23.48 10.05 3.03
N THR A 275 22.81 11.00 3.66
CA THR A 275 22.57 10.98 5.10
C THR A 275 21.08 10.93 5.37
N ILE A 276 20.65 9.95 6.15
CA ILE A 276 19.27 9.84 6.64
C ILE A 276 19.19 10.64 7.94
N ILE A 277 18.29 11.61 8.00
CA ILE A 277 18.02 12.40 9.19
C ILE A 277 16.68 11.95 9.76
N VAL A 278 16.70 11.46 11.00
CA VAL A 278 15.51 11.01 11.72
C VAL A 278 15.22 11.99 12.85
N LYS A 279 13.98 12.50 12.88
CA LYS A 279 13.47 13.36 13.96
C LYS A 279 12.26 12.68 14.60
N ARG A 280 12.36 12.28 15.86
CA ARG A 280 11.20 11.79 16.61
C ARG A 280 10.21 12.93 16.82
N LEU A 281 8.95 12.70 16.45
CA LEU A 281 7.84 13.57 16.80
C LEU A 281 7.41 13.17 18.21
N LYS A 282 7.74 13.93 19.23
CA LYS A 282 7.58 13.64 20.65
C LYS A 282 6.09 13.43 21.02
N ILE A 283 5.52 12.35 20.53
CA ILE A 283 4.15 11.94 20.78
C ILE A 283 4.23 10.59 21.49
N GLU A 284 3.68 10.52 22.68
CA GLU A 284 3.48 9.27 23.40
C GLU A 284 2.01 8.89 23.26
N HIS A 285 1.76 7.80 22.60
CA HIS A 285 0.39 7.33 22.38
C HIS A 285 0.32 5.80 22.51
N TYR A 286 -0.61 5.35 23.35
CA TYR A 286 -0.89 3.94 23.61
C TYR A 286 -2.30 3.61 23.12
N PRO A 287 -2.46 3.13 21.88
CA PRO A 287 -3.78 2.90 21.28
C PRO A 287 -4.64 1.81 21.95
N GLY A 288 -4.22 1.24 23.03
CA GLY A 288 -4.88 0.09 23.66
C GLY A 288 -5.23 0.28 25.14
N ASP A 289 -5.10 1.49 25.68
CA ASP A 289 -5.39 1.75 27.10
C ASP A 289 -6.91 1.76 27.37
N GLY A 290 -7.50 0.57 27.49
CA GLY A 290 -8.91 0.36 27.84
C GLY A 290 -9.14 -1.07 28.34
N GLN A 291 -10.33 -1.35 28.88
CA GLN A 291 -10.70 -2.67 29.40
C GLN A 291 -10.54 -3.83 28.40
N ASP A 292 -10.52 -3.52 27.08
CA ASP A 292 -10.36 -4.51 25.99
C ASP A 292 -8.90 -4.71 25.51
N SER A 293 -7.93 -4.12 26.20
CA SER A 293 -6.53 -4.11 25.73
C SER A 293 -5.86 -5.48 25.68
N ALA A 294 -6.34 -6.44 26.45
CA ALA A 294 -5.76 -7.79 26.52
C ALA A 294 -6.10 -8.65 25.28
N THR A 295 -7.28 -8.45 24.69
CA THR A 295 -7.81 -9.26 23.58
C THR A 295 -7.73 -8.57 22.22
N SER A 296 -7.39 -7.26 22.22
CA SER A 296 -7.26 -6.47 21.00
C SER A 296 -5.80 -6.29 20.62
N PHE A 297 -5.47 -6.51 19.34
CA PHE A 297 -4.11 -6.36 18.79
C PHE A 297 -4.13 -5.76 17.39
N LEU A 298 -3.08 -5.02 17.07
CA LEU A 298 -2.91 -4.39 15.76
C LEU A 298 -2.65 -5.47 14.69
N THR A 299 -3.36 -5.37 13.57
CA THR A 299 -3.17 -6.21 12.38
C THR A 299 -2.60 -5.43 11.22
N HIS A 300 -3.03 -4.18 11.02
CA HIS A 300 -2.54 -3.31 9.96
C HIS A 300 -2.31 -1.89 10.50
N LEU A 301 -1.24 -1.29 10.04
CA LEU A 301 -0.89 0.11 10.28
C LEU A 301 -0.74 0.82 8.96
N GLU A 302 -1.45 1.93 8.77
CA GLU A 302 -1.37 2.75 7.57
C GLU A 302 -1.15 4.21 7.92
N VAL A 303 -0.45 4.95 7.07
CA VAL A 303 -0.35 6.40 7.15
C VAL A 303 -0.80 6.98 5.82
N LEU A 304 -1.83 7.81 5.86
CA LEU A 304 -2.35 8.50 4.68
C LEU A 304 -1.65 9.85 4.53
N SER A 305 -1.16 10.11 3.33
CA SER A 305 -0.51 11.38 3.01
C SER A 305 -1.47 12.56 3.03
N PRO A 306 -0.99 13.80 3.28
CA PRO A 306 -1.78 14.99 3.06
C PRO A 306 -2.25 15.07 1.60
N PHE A 307 -3.48 15.49 1.38
CA PHE A 307 -4.04 15.65 0.06
C PHE A 307 -4.37 17.14 -0.20
N PRO A 308 -4.04 17.70 -1.37
CA PRO A 308 -4.43 19.07 -1.70
C PRO A 308 -5.94 19.12 -1.96
N GLY A 309 -6.68 19.64 -1.01
CA GLY A 309 -8.14 19.76 -1.06
C GLY A 309 -8.70 20.10 0.31
N ASN A 310 -9.99 20.34 0.38
CA ASN A 310 -10.67 20.72 1.61
C ASN A 310 -10.51 19.62 2.68
N ASN A 311 -10.02 19.99 3.85
CA ASN A 311 -9.93 19.17 5.07
C ASN A 311 -8.99 17.96 5.05
N MET A 312 -8.16 17.76 4.02
CA MET A 312 -7.21 16.63 3.94
C MET A 312 -5.75 17.08 4.07
N GLN A 313 -5.48 18.16 4.82
CA GLN A 313 -4.16 18.81 4.86
C GLN A 313 -3.15 18.09 5.75
N TYR A 314 -3.60 17.14 6.56
CA TYR A 314 -2.80 16.47 7.56
C TYR A 314 -2.61 14.99 7.22
N HIS A 315 -1.54 14.41 7.77
CA HIS A 315 -1.40 12.95 7.78
C HIS A 315 -2.45 12.33 8.70
N VAL A 316 -2.98 11.19 8.26
CA VAL A 316 -3.89 10.39 9.08
C VAL A 316 -3.23 9.03 9.33
N VAL A 317 -3.04 8.68 10.58
CA VAL A 317 -2.57 7.36 11.00
C VAL A 317 -3.78 6.48 11.27
N LEU A 318 -3.78 5.29 10.70
CA LEU A 318 -4.84 4.29 10.84
C LEU A 318 -4.28 3.04 11.48
N GLY A 319 -4.89 2.59 12.55
CA GLY A 319 -4.63 1.30 13.17
C GLY A 319 -5.86 0.41 13.06
N PHE A 320 -5.70 -0.78 12.48
CA PHE A 320 -6.73 -1.81 12.42
C PHE A 320 -6.49 -2.80 13.55
N PHE A 321 -7.40 -2.84 14.50
CA PHE A 321 -7.29 -3.66 15.70
C PHE A 321 -8.28 -4.81 15.64
N ALA A 322 -7.78 -6.04 15.57
CA ALA A 322 -8.62 -7.24 15.66
C ALA A 322 -8.88 -7.58 17.13
N ASN A 323 -10.14 -7.86 17.45
CA ASN A 323 -10.56 -8.38 18.75
C ASN A 323 -10.99 -9.84 18.59
N THR A 324 -10.32 -10.75 19.31
CA THR A 324 -10.56 -12.19 19.28
C THR A 324 -11.33 -12.71 20.48
N SER A 325 -11.87 -11.84 21.33
CA SER A 325 -12.68 -12.24 22.48
C SER A 325 -14.05 -12.82 22.11
N GLN A 326 -14.50 -12.58 20.88
CA GLN A 326 -15.77 -13.09 20.34
C GLN A 326 -15.55 -14.37 19.54
N GLN A 327 -16.60 -15.16 19.34
CA GLN A 327 -16.56 -16.38 18.51
C GLN A 327 -16.05 -16.11 17.10
N GLN A 328 -16.39 -14.94 16.55
CA GLN A 328 -15.82 -14.44 15.28
C GLN A 328 -15.01 -13.20 15.56
N PRO A 329 -13.74 -13.13 15.11
CA PRO A 329 -12.93 -11.94 15.28
C PRO A 329 -13.52 -10.78 14.49
N VAL A 330 -13.50 -9.59 15.09
CA VAL A 330 -13.96 -8.35 14.49
C VAL A 330 -12.84 -7.32 14.52
N THR A 331 -12.81 -6.42 13.54
CA THR A 331 -11.83 -5.34 13.47
C THR A 331 -12.45 -4.00 13.81
N THR A 332 -11.73 -3.21 14.59
CA THR A 332 -12.03 -1.79 14.85
C THR A 332 -10.93 -0.94 14.25
N ILE A 333 -11.30 0.09 13.51
CA ILE A 333 -10.36 1.09 12.99
C ILE A 333 -10.24 2.21 14.01
N LYS A 334 -9.02 2.45 14.46
CA LYS A 334 -8.66 3.65 15.23
C LYS A 334 -7.96 4.63 14.31
N ARG A 335 -8.28 5.92 14.43
CA ARG A 335 -7.86 6.95 13.51
C ARG A 335 -7.33 8.17 14.26
N TRP A 336 -6.15 8.64 13.86
CA TRP A 336 -5.50 9.82 14.43
C TRP A 336 -5.03 10.76 13.33
N GLU A 337 -5.26 12.04 13.51
CA GLU A 337 -4.75 13.08 12.65
C GLU A 337 -3.50 13.72 13.27
N LEU A 338 -2.40 13.74 12.53
CA LEU A 338 -1.16 14.37 12.96
C LEU A 338 -1.20 15.87 12.67
N ARG A 339 -1.37 16.68 13.69
CA ARG A 339 -1.37 18.15 13.58
C ARG A 339 -0.10 18.75 14.13
N ASN A 340 0.36 19.82 13.46
CA ASN A 340 1.37 20.71 14.00
C ASN A 340 0.66 21.85 14.71
N ILE A 341 0.78 21.90 16.01
CA ILE A 341 0.22 22.95 16.85
C ILE A 341 1.37 23.91 17.16
N GLY A 342 1.40 25.06 16.47
CA GLY A 342 2.31 26.14 16.82
C GLY A 342 2.07 26.56 18.26
N THR A 343 3.04 26.36 19.14
CA THR A 343 2.97 26.94 20.47
C THR A 343 3.37 28.40 20.37
N SER A 344 2.41 29.32 20.42
CA SER A 344 2.71 30.69 20.78
C SER A 344 3.29 30.69 22.19
N LEU A 345 4.54 31.06 22.32
CA LEU A 345 5.13 31.29 23.63
C LEU A 345 4.34 32.41 24.31
N HIS A 346 4.24 32.33 25.63
CA HIS A 346 3.59 33.41 26.39
C HIS A 346 4.25 34.76 26.03
N PRO A 347 3.48 35.84 25.80
CA PRO A 347 4.02 37.13 25.33
C PRO A 347 5.23 37.67 26.12
N GLY A 348 5.36 37.26 27.39
CA GLY A 348 6.55 37.56 28.18
C GLY A 348 7.87 36.99 27.66
N PHE A 349 7.84 35.90 26.88
CA PHE A 349 9.04 35.34 26.25
C PHE A 349 9.41 36.10 24.97
N ASP A 350 8.44 36.67 24.26
CA ASP A 350 8.71 37.54 23.12
C ASP A 350 9.44 38.82 23.54
N GLN A 351 9.07 39.41 24.68
CA GLN A 351 9.75 40.54 25.26
C GLN A 351 11.19 40.23 25.68
N LEU A 352 11.45 39.03 26.21
CA LEU A 352 12.80 38.58 26.57
C LEU A 352 13.66 38.30 25.34
N ALA A 353 13.09 37.75 24.29
CA ALA A 353 13.78 37.49 23.03
C ALA A 353 14.15 38.79 22.32
N GLN A 354 13.25 39.79 22.29
CA GLN A 354 13.53 41.12 21.74
C GLN A 354 14.69 41.83 22.49
N ARG A 355 14.75 41.67 23.82
CA ARG A 355 15.86 42.24 24.63
C ARG A 355 17.20 41.57 24.35
N ARG A 356 17.23 40.34 23.84
CA ARG A 356 18.45 39.58 23.56
C ARG A 356 18.83 39.54 22.07
N ASN A 357 18.11 40.24 21.21
CA ASN A 357 18.25 40.13 19.75
C ASN A 357 18.24 38.66 19.25
N SER A 358 17.55 37.77 19.95
CA SER A 358 17.36 36.37 19.55
C SER A 358 16.00 36.17 18.89
N THR A 359 15.98 35.48 17.77
CA THR A 359 14.74 35.03 17.16
C THR A 359 14.13 33.94 18.05
N VAL A 360 12.91 34.16 18.51
CA VAL A 360 12.13 33.12 19.17
C VAL A 360 11.79 32.09 18.09
N THR A 361 12.49 30.97 18.09
CA THR A 361 12.10 29.83 17.26
C THR A 361 10.83 29.24 17.85
N GLU A 362 9.72 29.39 17.16
CA GLU A 362 8.49 28.65 17.46
C GLU A 362 8.83 27.17 17.58
N LYS A 363 8.58 26.59 18.74
CA LYS A 363 8.86 25.18 18.96
C LYS A 363 7.73 24.40 18.33
N GLU A 364 7.97 23.77 17.19
CA GLU A 364 7.00 22.87 16.56
C GLU A 364 6.56 21.81 17.57
N ARG A 365 5.30 21.83 17.91
CA ARG A 365 4.64 20.80 18.73
C ARG A 365 3.70 20.01 17.83
N HIS A 366 3.88 18.72 17.80
CA HIS A 366 2.99 17.80 17.11
C HIS A 366 2.06 17.13 18.09
N GLU A 367 0.82 16.93 17.68
CA GLU A 367 -0.21 16.24 18.46
C GLU A 367 -0.99 15.27 17.57
N LEU A 368 -1.40 14.13 18.15
CA LEU A 368 -2.33 13.20 17.53
C LEU A 368 -3.73 13.47 18.03
N ILE A 369 -4.60 13.92 17.14
CA ILE A 369 -6.02 14.13 17.43
C ILE A 369 -6.76 12.85 17.08
N SER A 370 -7.34 12.20 18.10
CA SER A 370 -8.17 11.01 17.93
C SER A 370 -9.54 11.35 17.36
N TYR A 371 -10.00 10.48 16.47
CA TYR A 371 -11.38 10.47 16.00
C TYR A 371 -12.13 9.28 16.60
N PRO A 372 -13.47 9.28 16.55
CA PRO A 372 -14.26 8.13 16.98
C PRO A 372 -13.83 6.84 16.28
N ASP A 373 -13.81 5.75 17.03
CA ASP A 373 -13.49 4.42 16.53
C ASP A 373 -14.58 3.96 15.55
N VAL A 374 -14.16 3.26 14.49
CA VAL A 374 -15.06 2.71 13.46
C VAL A 374 -15.07 1.19 13.56
N PRO A 375 -16.14 0.59 14.11
CA PRO A 375 -16.28 -0.87 14.13
C PRO A 375 -16.58 -1.41 12.73
N LEU A 376 -15.90 -2.49 12.32
CA LEU A 376 -16.08 -3.17 11.03
C LEU A 376 -16.80 -4.49 11.31
N HIS A 377 -17.71 -4.78 11.98
CA HIS A 377 -18.46 -6.02 12.23
C HIS A 377 -17.90 -7.34 11.62
N LYS A 378 -16.73 -7.29 10.97
CA LYS A 378 -15.98 -8.36 10.29
C LYS A 378 -14.51 -8.19 10.57
N CYS A 379 -13.71 -9.26 10.38
CA CYS A 379 -12.26 -9.17 10.51
C CYS A 379 -11.62 -8.75 9.19
N ALA A 380 -10.83 -7.68 9.22
CA ALA A 380 -10.05 -7.21 8.07
C ALA A 380 -8.83 -8.12 7.85
N LEU A 381 -8.65 -8.58 6.61
CA LEU A 381 -7.53 -9.42 6.18
C LEU A 381 -6.45 -8.63 5.44
N SER A 382 -6.85 -7.62 4.67
CA SER A 382 -5.93 -6.78 3.91
C SER A 382 -6.45 -5.35 3.84
N VAL A 383 -5.53 -4.41 3.77
CA VAL A 383 -5.81 -2.97 3.67
C VAL A 383 -4.95 -2.40 2.55
N THR A 384 -5.55 -1.64 1.65
CA THR A 384 -4.87 -1.04 0.50
C THR A 384 -5.30 0.41 0.30
N GLN A 385 -4.33 1.30 0.12
CA GLN A 385 -4.62 2.69 -0.22
C GLN A 385 -4.97 2.84 -1.70
N ILE A 386 -6.02 3.58 -2.02
CA ILE A 386 -6.55 3.78 -3.36
C ILE A 386 -6.52 5.27 -3.72
N ASN A 387 -6.25 5.61 -4.99
CA ASN A 387 -6.30 6.97 -5.52
C ASN A 387 -5.51 7.99 -4.67
N ALA A 388 -4.22 7.79 -4.52
CA ALA A 388 -3.35 8.66 -3.72
C ALA A 388 -3.90 8.87 -2.29
N SER A 389 -4.32 7.80 -1.64
CA SER A 389 -4.84 7.78 -0.27
C SER A 389 -6.16 8.55 -0.05
N THR A 390 -6.95 8.75 -1.10
CA THR A 390 -8.30 9.35 -0.96
C THR A 390 -9.36 8.33 -0.56
N MET A 391 -9.09 7.05 -0.83
CA MET A 391 -9.94 5.91 -0.46
C MET A 391 -9.09 4.77 0.09
N ILE A 392 -9.72 3.87 0.81
CA ILE A 392 -9.12 2.68 1.41
C ILE A 392 -9.93 1.46 0.98
N GLY A 393 -9.26 0.47 0.40
CA GLY A 393 -9.83 -0.86 0.14
C GLY A 393 -9.57 -1.77 1.32
N VAL A 394 -10.58 -2.50 1.78
CA VAL A 394 -10.50 -3.46 2.87
C VAL A 394 -11.11 -4.78 2.44
N THR A 395 -10.37 -5.87 2.57
CA THR A 395 -10.92 -7.23 2.41
C THR A 395 -11.22 -7.85 3.75
N PHE A 396 -12.21 -8.72 3.78
CA PHE A 396 -12.69 -9.34 5.01
C PHE A 396 -12.66 -10.86 4.95
N THR A 397 -12.78 -11.48 6.12
CA THR A 397 -12.78 -12.95 6.29
C THR A 397 -13.91 -13.66 5.54
N ASP A 398 -14.99 -12.96 5.21
CA ASP A 398 -16.11 -13.48 4.41
C ASP A 398 -15.90 -13.35 2.89
N GLY A 399 -14.73 -12.89 2.46
CA GLY A 399 -14.39 -12.65 1.05
C GLY A 399 -14.97 -11.35 0.48
N SER A 400 -15.66 -10.54 1.27
CA SER A 400 -16.14 -9.24 0.79
C SER A 400 -14.99 -8.24 0.68
N PHE A 401 -15.09 -7.34 -0.30
CA PHE A 401 -14.18 -6.21 -0.51
C PHE A 401 -14.97 -4.92 -0.42
N GLU A 402 -14.58 -4.03 0.48
CA GLU A 402 -15.21 -2.73 0.64
C GLU A 402 -14.24 -1.61 0.32
N ILE A 403 -14.73 -0.60 -0.41
CA ILE A 403 -14.00 0.67 -0.61
C ILE A 403 -14.62 1.71 0.32
N ARG A 404 -13.78 2.32 1.14
CA ARG A 404 -14.19 3.29 2.16
C ARG A 404 -13.58 4.66 1.89
N ASP A 405 -14.33 5.72 2.18
CA ASP A 405 -13.83 7.07 2.08
C ASP A 405 -12.80 7.38 3.18
N ARG A 406 -11.85 8.27 2.88
CA ARG A 406 -10.80 8.67 3.81
C ARG A 406 -11.30 9.43 5.03
N MET A 407 -12.38 10.22 4.87
CA MET A 407 -12.77 11.22 5.87
C MET A 407 -13.56 10.62 7.02
N GLN A 408 -14.58 9.85 6.71
CA GLN A 408 -15.49 9.27 7.70
C GLN A 408 -15.38 7.76 7.79
N PHE A 409 -14.66 7.13 6.86
CA PHE A 409 -14.56 5.67 6.71
C PHE A 409 -15.89 4.98 6.42
N ASN A 410 -16.83 5.72 5.86
CA ASN A 410 -18.05 5.13 5.35
C ASN A 410 -17.77 4.33 4.08
N THR A 411 -18.49 3.25 3.89
CA THR A 411 -18.45 2.48 2.64
C THR A 411 -18.92 3.37 1.50
N VAL A 412 -18.16 3.39 0.40
CA VAL A 412 -18.53 4.12 -0.81
C VAL A 412 -19.58 3.30 -1.55
N HIS A 413 -20.73 3.90 -1.78
CA HIS A 413 -21.86 3.28 -2.48
C HIS A 413 -22.09 3.94 -3.83
N PRO A 414 -22.73 3.24 -4.79
CA PRO A 414 -23.19 3.85 -6.03
C PRO A 414 -24.08 5.07 -5.75
N THR A 415 -23.90 6.12 -6.52
CA THR A 415 -24.70 7.36 -6.42
C THR A 415 -25.64 7.46 -7.60
N ALA A 416 -26.87 7.88 -7.35
CA ALA A 416 -27.88 8.08 -8.40
C ALA A 416 -27.66 9.33 -9.26
N ASN A 417 -26.58 10.08 -9.06
CA ASN A 417 -26.30 11.30 -9.81
C ASN A 417 -25.55 10.98 -11.11
N ASN A 418 -26.32 10.82 -12.19
CA ASN A 418 -25.80 10.47 -13.51
C ASN A 418 -25.06 11.61 -14.23
N ASP A 419 -25.10 12.85 -13.69
CA ASP A 419 -24.45 14.01 -14.31
C ASP A 419 -23.04 14.28 -13.76
N LYS A 420 -22.72 13.63 -12.63
CA LYS A 420 -21.42 13.80 -11.96
C LYS A 420 -20.91 12.47 -11.42
N LEU A 421 -19.89 11.91 -12.07
CA LEU A 421 -19.27 10.65 -11.69
C LEU A 421 -17.93 10.90 -10.99
N LEU A 422 -17.79 10.43 -9.76
CA LEU A 422 -16.57 10.62 -8.95
C LEU A 422 -15.51 9.57 -9.27
N ASN A 423 -15.90 8.30 -9.38
CA ASN A 423 -15.04 7.16 -9.67
C ASN A 423 -15.89 5.95 -10.11
N MET A 424 -15.25 4.85 -10.41
CA MET A 424 -15.91 3.61 -10.86
C MET A 424 -16.95 3.09 -9.85
N VAL A 425 -16.64 3.11 -8.54
CA VAL A 425 -17.55 2.59 -7.51
C VAL A 425 -18.84 3.40 -7.44
N HIS A 426 -18.76 4.71 -7.54
CA HIS A 426 -19.96 5.57 -7.59
C HIS A 426 -20.82 5.31 -8.84
N ALA A 427 -20.21 4.80 -9.90
CA ALA A 427 -20.91 4.41 -11.13
C ALA A 427 -21.49 2.99 -11.08
N GLY A 428 -21.32 2.24 -10.01
CA GLY A 428 -21.87 0.91 -9.86
C GLY A 428 -20.89 -0.24 -10.07
N TRP A 429 -19.61 0.05 -10.34
CA TRP A 429 -18.57 -0.98 -10.40
C TRP A 429 -18.19 -1.46 -9.00
N HIS A 430 -18.09 -2.77 -8.82
CA HIS A 430 -17.70 -3.39 -7.55
C HIS A 430 -16.94 -4.69 -7.79
N PHE A 431 -16.26 -5.18 -6.78
CA PHE A 431 -15.69 -6.52 -6.79
C PHE A 431 -16.73 -7.53 -6.31
N PRO A 432 -16.90 -8.67 -7.01
CA PRO A 432 -17.69 -9.78 -6.49
C PRO A 432 -17.01 -10.35 -5.23
N LEU A 433 -17.66 -11.31 -4.58
CA LEU A 433 -17.04 -12.02 -3.46
C LEU A 433 -15.72 -12.65 -3.92
N LEU A 434 -14.66 -12.33 -3.18
CA LEU A 434 -13.33 -12.88 -3.42
C LEU A 434 -13.28 -14.32 -2.89
N GLY A 435 -12.64 -15.21 -3.63
CA GLY A 435 -12.37 -16.56 -3.15
C GLY A 435 -11.40 -16.60 -1.97
N PRO A 436 -11.17 -17.79 -1.37
CA PRO A 436 -10.17 -17.94 -0.29
C PRO A 436 -8.78 -17.51 -0.75
N HIS A 437 -8.11 -16.70 0.07
CA HIS A 437 -6.80 -16.16 -0.25
C HIS A 437 -5.96 -15.95 1.02
N VAL A 438 -4.66 -15.87 0.85
CA VAL A 438 -3.68 -15.54 1.90
C VAL A 438 -3.11 -14.14 1.77
N ASP A 439 -3.18 -13.54 0.58
CA ASP A 439 -2.76 -12.18 0.31
C ASP A 439 -3.45 -11.68 -0.96
N ILE A 440 -3.58 -10.36 -1.11
CA ILE A 440 -4.18 -9.74 -2.29
C ILE A 440 -3.42 -8.52 -2.75
N VAL A 441 -3.57 -8.19 -4.02
CA VAL A 441 -3.12 -6.91 -4.56
C VAL A 441 -4.10 -6.38 -5.61
N LEU A 442 -4.36 -5.08 -5.57
CA LEU A 442 -5.11 -4.38 -6.60
C LEU A 442 -4.26 -4.14 -7.84
N SER A 443 -4.90 -4.18 -9.00
CA SER A 443 -4.29 -3.74 -10.25
C SER A 443 -3.96 -2.25 -10.23
N PRO A 444 -3.06 -1.77 -11.12
CA PRO A 444 -2.64 -0.37 -11.16
C PRO A 444 -3.78 0.63 -11.33
N ASN A 445 -4.89 0.22 -11.93
CA ASN A 445 -6.06 1.07 -12.16
C ASN A 445 -7.26 0.70 -11.29
N TYR A 446 -7.06 -0.18 -10.31
CA TYR A 446 -8.07 -0.62 -9.35
C TYR A 446 -9.29 -1.34 -9.97
N ALA A 447 -9.15 -1.85 -11.19
CA ALA A 447 -10.23 -2.54 -11.91
C ALA A 447 -10.19 -4.08 -11.73
N ALA A 448 -9.08 -4.60 -11.21
CA ALA A 448 -8.87 -6.02 -10.96
C ALA A 448 -8.15 -6.25 -9.63
N VAL A 449 -8.33 -7.46 -9.08
CA VAL A 449 -7.62 -7.96 -7.89
C VAL A 449 -6.92 -9.26 -8.27
N ALA A 450 -5.65 -9.37 -7.91
CA ALA A 450 -4.94 -10.64 -7.92
C ALA A 450 -4.92 -11.21 -6.50
N LEU A 451 -5.41 -12.44 -6.36
CA LEU A 451 -5.51 -13.18 -5.11
C LEU A 451 -4.41 -14.24 -5.08
N LEU A 452 -3.65 -14.30 -4.01
CA LEU A 452 -2.73 -15.42 -3.75
C LEU A 452 -3.46 -16.45 -2.90
N THR A 453 -3.62 -17.68 -3.42
CA THR A 453 -4.28 -18.78 -2.70
C THR A 453 -3.34 -19.43 -1.69
N LYS A 454 -3.86 -20.35 -0.87
CA LYS A 454 -3.04 -21.15 0.06
C LYS A 454 -2.03 -22.05 -0.66
N GLU A 455 -2.36 -22.47 -1.86
CA GLU A 455 -1.51 -23.28 -2.74
C GLU A 455 -0.45 -22.42 -3.46
N HIS A 456 -0.40 -21.12 -3.17
CA HIS A 456 0.44 -20.12 -3.82
C HIS A 456 0.16 -19.95 -5.32
N ASP A 457 -1.06 -20.24 -5.76
CA ASP A 457 -1.52 -19.87 -7.09
C ASP A 457 -2.13 -18.47 -7.09
N VAL A 458 -1.98 -17.78 -8.23
CA VAL A 458 -2.54 -16.45 -8.41
C VAL A 458 -3.84 -16.55 -9.20
N ASN A 459 -4.93 -16.12 -8.60
CA ASN A 459 -6.24 -16.01 -9.23
C ASN A 459 -6.58 -14.54 -9.51
N LEU A 460 -7.28 -14.28 -10.61
CA LEU A 460 -7.70 -12.95 -11.02
C LEU A 460 -9.19 -12.78 -10.82
N VAL A 461 -9.57 -11.66 -10.20
CA VAL A 461 -10.97 -11.23 -10.09
C VAL A 461 -11.10 -9.84 -10.69
N LEU A 462 -11.98 -9.69 -11.67
CA LEU A 462 -12.28 -8.42 -12.31
C LEU A 462 -13.49 -7.75 -11.65
N MET A 463 -13.56 -6.42 -11.69
CA MET A 463 -14.75 -5.70 -11.29
C MET A 463 -15.95 -6.08 -12.17
N THR A 464 -17.13 -6.10 -11.57
CA THR A 464 -18.42 -6.28 -12.24
C THR A 464 -19.29 -5.05 -11.97
N HIS A 465 -20.28 -4.83 -12.82
CA HIS A 465 -21.25 -3.74 -12.64
C HIS A 465 -22.49 -4.27 -11.92
N ASN A 466 -23.12 -3.45 -11.05
CA ASN A 466 -24.34 -3.83 -10.32
C ASN A 466 -25.53 -4.12 -11.24
N ASP A 467 -25.64 -3.37 -12.33
CA ASP A 467 -26.71 -3.51 -13.30
C ASP A 467 -26.25 -4.34 -14.50
N ALA A 468 -27.18 -5.07 -15.10
CA ALA A 468 -26.94 -5.71 -16.38
C ALA A 468 -26.72 -4.61 -17.44
N LEU A 469 -25.54 -4.61 -18.08
CA LEU A 469 -25.19 -3.66 -19.15
C LEU A 469 -25.57 -4.24 -20.52
N GLU A 470 -26.84 -4.64 -20.65
CA GLU A 470 -27.38 -5.23 -21.87
C GLU A 470 -28.23 -4.22 -22.64
N GLY A 471 -28.33 -4.41 -23.96
CA GLY A 471 -29.12 -3.55 -24.84
C GLY A 471 -28.34 -2.38 -25.41
N THR A 472 -29.07 -1.36 -25.91
CA THR A 472 -28.48 -0.14 -26.46
C THR A 472 -28.36 0.95 -25.40
N PRO A 473 -27.48 1.95 -25.56
CA PRO A 473 -27.36 3.07 -24.64
C PRO A 473 -28.66 3.90 -24.49
N GLU A 474 -29.53 3.89 -25.48
CA GLU A 474 -30.85 4.54 -25.43
C GLU A 474 -31.83 3.78 -24.53
N GLU A 475 -31.72 2.45 -24.49
CA GLU A 475 -32.55 1.58 -23.67
C GLU A 475 -32.04 1.49 -22.24
N ASN A 476 -30.71 1.52 -22.06
CA ASN A 476 -30.04 1.39 -20.78
C ASN A 476 -28.97 2.50 -20.57
N PRO A 477 -29.32 3.61 -19.95
CA PRO A 477 -28.40 4.73 -19.74
C PRO A 477 -27.19 4.37 -18.85
N ASN A 478 -27.25 3.27 -18.07
CA ASN A 478 -26.13 2.81 -17.23
C ASN A 478 -24.94 2.34 -18.07
N ILE A 479 -25.15 1.91 -19.31
CA ILE A 479 -24.09 1.60 -20.26
C ILE A 479 -23.17 2.80 -20.48
N LEU A 480 -23.77 3.99 -20.72
CA LEU A 480 -23.01 5.22 -20.92
C LEU A 480 -22.23 5.63 -19.66
N ILE A 481 -22.83 5.44 -18.49
CA ILE A 481 -22.19 5.76 -17.20
C ILE A 481 -21.02 4.82 -16.94
N ALA A 482 -21.22 3.51 -17.14
CA ALA A 482 -20.19 2.50 -17.00
C ALA A 482 -19.01 2.74 -17.97
N ALA A 483 -19.30 2.96 -19.26
CA ALA A 483 -18.31 3.28 -20.28
C ALA A 483 -17.57 4.60 -19.97
N ALA A 484 -18.29 5.63 -19.53
CA ALA A 484 -17.73 6.91 -19.17
C ALA A 484 -16.71 6.81 -18.02
N THR A 485 -17.00 6.00 -17.01
CA THR A 485 -16.05 5.84 -15.87
C THR A 485 -14.86 4.98 -16.22
N LEU A 486 -14.99 3.97 -17.07
CA LEU A 486 -13.86 3.22 -17.62
C LEU A 486 -12.97 4.14 -18.45
N ALA A 487 -13.55 4.98 -19.34
CA ALA A 487 -12.81 5.95 -20.13
C ALA A 487 -12.09 7.00 -19.26
N GLN A 488 -12.73 7.48 -18.20
CA GLN A 488 -12.13 8.40 -17.22
C GLN A 488 -10.90 7.74 -16.56
N GLN A 489 -11.05 6.51 -16.11
CA GLN A 489 -9.96 5.79 -15.44
C GLN A 489 -8.82 5.49 -16.42
N HIS A 490 -9.15 5.12 -17.68
CA HIS A 490 -8.18 4.92 -18.75
C HIS A 490 -7.39 6.20 -19.06
N ALA A 491 -8.06 7.35 -19.16
CA ALA A 491 -7.39 8.63 -19.39
C ALA A 491 -6.43 8.99 -18.24
N CYS A 492 -6.85 8.77 -17.01
CA CYS A 492 -6.01 9.00 -15.84
C CYS A 492 -4.77 8.08 -15.82
N SER A 493 -4.98 6.80 -16.11
CA SER A 493 -3.95 5.78 -16.20
C SER A 493 -2.92 6.10 -17.28
N SER A 494 -3.37 6.49 -18.47
CA SER A 494 -2.50 6.88 -19.59
C SER A 494 -1.61 8.08 -19.22
N ASN A 495 -2.17 9.09 -18.55
CA ASN A 495 -1.41 10.24 -18.03
C ASN A 495 -0.36 9.82 -16.99
N ASN A 496 -0.63 8.79 -16.24
CA ASN A 496 0.29 8.21 -15.26
C ASN A 496 1.28 7.21 -15.86
N HIS A 497 1.21 6.92 -17.15
CA HIS A 497 1.98 5.87 -17.84
C HIS A 497 1.81 4.50 -17.17
N SER A 498 0.57 4.17 -16.77
CA SER A 498 0.22 2.85 -16.24
C SER A 498 -0.24 1.93 -17.35
N ASN A 499 -0.05 0.63 -17.18
CA ASN A 499 -0.65 -0.40 -18.02
C ASN A 499 -2.18 -0.38 -17.85
N ASN A 500 -2.93 -0.59 -18.91
CA ASN A 500 -4.39 -0.52 -18.97
C ASN A 500 -5.06 -1.88 -19.22
N ASP A 501 -4.32 -2.98 -19.14
CA ASP A 501 -4.84 -4.31 -19.47
C ASP A 501 -5.99 -4.73 -18.53
N ASP A 502 -5.97 -4.30 -17.26
CA ASP A 502 -7.04 -4.53 -16.31
C ASP A 502 -8.35 -3.84 -16.71
N LEU A 503 -8.28 -2.60 -17.19
CA LEU A 503 -9.44 -1.87 -17.69
C LEU A 503 -9.97 -2.49 -19.01
N ALA A 504 -9.08 -2.91 -19.89
CA ALA A 504 -9.43 -3.59 -21.12
C ALA A 504 -10.10 -4.94 -20.84
N ALA A 505 -9.60 -5.68 -19.86
CA ALA A 505 -10.20 -6.95 -19.42
C ALA A 505 -11.61 -6.76 -18.88
N VAL A 506 -11.84 -5.73 -18.05
CA VAL A 506 -13.18 -5.38 -17.54
C VAL A 506 -14.11 -4.96 -18.69
N ALA A 507 -13.65 -4.09 -19.58
CA ALA A 507 -14.46 -3.65 -20.73
C ALA A 507 -14.88 -4.81 -21.63
N ARG A 508 -13.99 -5.80 -21.84
CA ARG A 508 -14.27 -6.98 -22.68
C ARG A 508 -15.36 -7.89 -22.12
N GLN A 509 -15.56 -7.93 -20.79
CA GLN A 509 -16.65 -8.73 -20.20
C GLN A 509 -18.04 -8.32 -20.70
N TYR A 510 -18.20 -7.06 -21.11
CA TYR A 510 -19.48 -6.46 -21.52
C TYR A 510 -19.59 -6.25 -23.03
N ASN A 511 -18.50 -6.46 -23.79
CA ASN A 511 -18.48 -6.38 -25.24
C ASN A 511 -18.30 -7.80 -25.82
N ASN A 512 -19.37 -8.59 -25.79
CA ASN A 512 -19.34 -9.96 -26.36
C ASN A 512 -19.69 -10.02 -27.85
N ASP A 513 -19.80 -8.87 -28.54
CA ASP A 513 -20.04 -8.77 -30.01
C ASP A 513 -18.90 -8.09 -30.75
#